data_71f5ab36d7fb4bdef07aeb45f305e36d
#
_entry.id   71f5ab36d7fb4bdef07aeb45f305e36d
#
_cell.length_a   1.000
_cell.length_b   1.000
_cell.length_c   1.000
_cell.angle_alpha   90.00
_cell.angle_beta   90.00
_cell.angle_gamma   90.00
#
_symmetry.space_group_name_H-M   'P 1'
#
loop_
_entity.id
_entity.type
_entity.pdbx_description
1 polymer ?
#
loop_
_entity_poly.entity_id
_entity_poly.type
_entity_poly.pdbx_seq_one_letter_code
_entity_poly.pdbx_strand_id
1 'polypeptide(L)'
;MQILKEIAEASTFQVECFGGKLLIEGRILTAPEIEQIGLGSSLLAQEVLMNNKQQGLSNIDQIREKADKEGMEGLDETELLRLLDFAKSIRPETMARISEDQDKILCKVIKRASQDGVTWENITLCHAMEQMNADQNVLWVGVFTSEDRNNIINKAMQGQQEAIERLQRFQG
;
A
#
# COMPACT_ATOMS: atom_id res chain seq x y z
N MET A 1 -3.55 -24.53 -21.50
CA MET A 1 -4.58 -23.57 -21.00
C MET A 1 -4.64 -23.53 -19.48
N GLN A 2 -4.43 -24.65 -18.75
CA GLN A 2 -4.42 -24.70 -17.27
C GLN A 2 -3.30 -23.83 -16.67
N ILE A 3 -2.09 -23.91 -17.23
CA ILE A 3 -0.93 -23.11 -16.78
C ILE A 3 -1.20 -21.59 -16.86
N LEU A 4 -1.86 -21.11 -17.91
CA LEU A 4 -2.17 -19.68 -18.04
C LEU A 4 -3.17 -19.21 -16.99
N LYS A 5 -4.11 -20.09 -16.61
CA LYS A 5 -5.06 -19.82 -15.53
C LYS A 5 -4.36 -19.77 -14.18
N GLU A 6 -3.47 -20.72 -13.91
CA GLU A 6 -2.67 -20.74 -12.68
C GLU A 6 -1.74 -19.52 -12.56
N ILE A 7 -1.12 -19.07 -13.68
CA ILE A 7 -0.33 -17.85 -13.71
C ILE A 7 -1.21 -16.61 -13.46
N ALA A 8 -2.40 -16.55 -14.05
CA ALA A 8 -3.34 -15.45 -13.85
C ALA A 8 -3.84 -15.40 -12.38
N GLU A 9 -4.18 -16.54 -11.79
CA GLU A 9 -4.58 -16.64 -10.38
C GLU A 9 -3.42 -16.29 -9.44
N ALA A 10 -2.19 -16.68 -9.76
CA ALA A 10 -0.99 -16.32 -8.99
C ALA A 10 -0.60 -14.84 -9.10
N SER A 11 -1.16 -14.10 -10.06
CA SER A 11 -0.90 -12.67 -10.26
C SER A 11 -1.96 -11.75 -9.66
N THR A 12 -2.92 -12.30 -8.91
CA THR A 12 -3.95 -11.54 -8.19
C THR A 12 -3.85 -11.76 -6.68
N PHE A 13 -4.37 -10.82 -5.93
CA PHE A 13 -4.53 -10.92 -4.47
C PHE A 13 -5.94 -10.51 -4.09
N GLN A 14 -6.36 -10.94 -2.91
CA GLN A 14 -7.61 -10.50 -2.30
C GLN A 14 -7.33 -9.92 -0.92
N VAL A 15 -8.08 -8.88 -0.55
CA VAL A 15 -7.97 -8.21 0.73
C VAL A 15 -9.35 -7.74 1.20
N GLU A 16 -9.61 -7.88 2.50
CA GLU A 16 -10.79 -7.34 3.14
C GLU A 16 -10.59 -5.86 3.43
N CYS A 17 -11.58 -5.04 3.08
CA CYS A 17 -11.60 -3.61 3.30
C CYS A 17 -12.88 -3.19 4.05
N PHE A 18 -12.86 -1.99 4.62
CA PHE A 18 -13.99 -1.42 5.35
C PHE A 18 -14.48 -2.31 6.50
N GLY A 19 -13.53 -2.90 7.26
CA GLY A 19 -13.85 -3.79 8.37
C GLY A 19 -14.50 -5.12 7.94
N GLY A 20 -14.09 -5.66 6.81
CA GLY A 20 -14.58 -6.93 6.27
C GLY A 20 -15.89 -6.84 5.50
N LYS A 21 -16.41 -5.62 5.23
CA LYS A 21 -17.66 -5.44 4.48
C LYS A 21 -17.50 -5.54 2.98
N LEU A 22 -16.27 -5.43 2.48
CA LEU A 22 -15.97 -5.48 1.06
C LEU A 22 -14.68 -6.27 0.85
N LEU A 23 -14.71 -7.24 -0.04
CA LEU A 23 -13.54 -7.91 -0.58
C LEU A 23 -13.08 -7.18 -1.83
N ILE A 24 -11.83 -6.81 -1.88
CA ILE A 24 -11.19 -6.21 -3.05
C ILE A 24 -10.26 -7.24 -3.67
N GLU A 25 -10.37 -7.42 -4.96
CA GLU A 25 -9.38 -8.17 -5.74
C GLU A 25 -8.55 -7.20 -6.57
N GLY A 26 -7.26 -7.36 -6.47
CA GLY A 26 -6.27 -6.60 -7.20
C GLY A 26 -5.25 -7.47 -7.90
N ARG A 27 -4.45 -6.85 -8.76
CA ARG A 27 -3.31 -7.50 -9.38
C ARG A 27 -2.02 -7.17 -8.65
N ILE A 28 -1.11 -8.10 -8.68
CA ILE A 28 0.26 -7.90 -8.19
C ILE A 28 1.00 -6.93 -9.12
N LEU A 29 1.84 -6.09 -8.52
CA LEU A 29 2.71 -5.19 -9.26
C LEU A 29 3.86 -5.98 -9.93
N THR A 30 4.22 -5.57 -11.13
CA THR A 30 5.37 -6.13 -11.84
C THR A 30 6.69 -5.59 -11.28
N ALA A 31 7.81 -6.30 -11.54
CA ALA A 31 9.14 -5.87 -11.08
C ALA A 31 9.49 -4.42 -11.48
N PRO A 32 9.32 -4.01 -12.75
CA PRO A 32 9.58 -2.63 -13.14
C PRO A 32 8.69 -1.61 -12.43
N GLU A 33 7.44 -1.98 -12.11
CA GLU A 33 6.53 -1.10 -11.37
C GLU A 33 6.97 -0.92 -9.93
N ILE A 34 7.44 -1.99 -9.27
CA ILE A 34 7.96 -1.92 -7.90
C ILE A 34 9.27 -1.13 -7.86
N GLU A 35 10.15 -1.30 -8.84
CA GLU A 35 11.39 -0.51 -8.94
C GLU A 35 11.09 0.98 -9.07
N GLN A 36 10.11 1.35 -9.89
CA GLN A 36 9.67 2.75 -10.03
C GLN A 36 9.12 3.32 -8.71
N ILE A 37 8.31 2.53 -7.99
CA ILE A 37 7.77 2.91 -6.68
C ILE A 37 8.90 2.98 -5.65
N GLY A 38 9.80 2.00 -5.65
CA GLY A 38 10.95 1.93 -4.75
C GLY A 38 11.90 3.12 -4.92
N LEU A 39 12.16 3.55 -6.15
CA LEU A 39 12.95 4.76 -6.43
C LEU A 39 12.26 6.01 -5.89
N GLY A 40 10.95 6.17 -6.12
CA GLY A 40 10.17 7.28 -5.58
C GLY A 40 10.18 7.29 -4.05
N SER A 41 9.90 6.15 -3.43
CA SER A 41 9.90 6.00 -1.97
C SER A 41 11.30 6.22 -1.37
N SER A 42 12.36 5.79 -2.04
CA SER A 42 13.75 6.01 -1.59
C SER A 42 14.14 7.47 -1.62
N LEU A 43 13.76 8.22 -2.66
CA LEU A 43 13.99 9.65 -2.74
C LEU A 43 13.23 10.42 -1.66
N LEU A 44 11.97 10.05 -1.43
CA LEU A 44 11.15 10.63 -0.35
C LEU A 44 11.72 10.29 1.03
N ALA A 45 12.17 9.04 1.25
CA ALA A 45 12.83 8.64 2.49
C ALA A 45 14.13 9.41 2.71
N GLN A 46 14.94 9.65 1.66
CA GLN A 46 16.14 10.48 1.76
C GLN A 46 15.81 11.94 2.11
N GLU A 47 14.77 12.52 1.50
CA GLU A 47 14.31 13.88 1.81
C GLU A 47 13.88 13.99 3.28
N VAL A 48 13.11 13.02 3.77
CA VAL A 48 12.67 12.95 5.17
C VAL A 48 13.86 12.77 6.11
N LEU A 49 14.80 11.87 5.79
CA LEU A 49 16.01 11.65 6.60
C LEU A 49 16.92 12.85 6.64
N MET A 50 17.09 13.57 5.53
CA MET A 50 17.88 14.81 5.48
C MET A 50 17.28 15.90 6.35
N ASN A 51 15.96 16.08 6.30
CA ASN A 51 15.24 17.02 7.14
C ASN A 51 15.35 16.65 8.64
N ASN A 52 15.31 15.35 8.98
CA ASN A 52 15.41 14.86 10.35
C ASN A 52 16.80 14.99 10.94
N LYS A 53 17.86 14.77 10.15
CA LYS A 53 19.23 15.04 10.59
C LYS A 53 19.44 16.49 10.98
N GLN A 54 18.78 17.42 10.28
CA GLN A 54 18.81 18.84 10.62
C GLN A 54 18.01 19.15 11.90
N GLN A 55 17.04 18.33 12.27
CA GLN A 55 16.19 18.52 13.45
C GLN A 55 16.61 17.69 14.69
N GLY A 56 17.70 16.92 14.60
CA GLY A 56 18.25 16.16 15.74
C GLY A 56 17.43 14.94 16.16
N LEU A 57 16.54 14.43 15.30
CA LEU A 57 15.73 13.23 15.55
C LEU A 57 16.55 11.95 15.24
N SER A 58 17.44 11.59 16.16
CA SER A 58 18.16 10.31 16.10
C SER A 58 17.26 9.15 16.62
N ASN A 59 17.41 7.94 16.02
CA ASN A 59 16.74 6.70 16.41
C ASN A 59 15.27 6.53 16.02
N ILE A 60 14.73 7.32 15.12
CA ILE A 60 13.34 7.18 14.66
C ILE A 60 13.09 5.83 13.97
N ASP A 61 14.09 5.31 13.24
CA ASP A 61 13.96 4.03 12.55
C ASP A 61 13.81 2.86 13.53
N GLN A 62 14.53 2.90 14.66
CA GLN A 62 14.42 1.87 15.71
C GLN A 62 13.05 1.92 16.39
N ILE A 63 12.52 3.11 16.64
CA ILE A 63 11.19 3.29 17.23
C ILE A 63 10.11 2.79 16.27
N ARG A 64 10.23 3.07 14.97
CA ARG A 64 9.30 2.55 13.94
C ARG A 64 9.35 1.04 13.86
N GLU A 65 10.54 0.44 13.82
CA GLU A 65 10.71 -1.01 13.79
C GLU A 65 10.11 -1.68 15.03
N LYS A 66 10.23 -1.05 16.21
CA LYS A 66 9.59 -1.50 17.44
C LYS A 66 8.07 -1.37 17.36
N ALA A 67 7.55 -0.25 16.86
CA ALA A 67 6.12 -0.05 16.66
C ALA A 67 5.52 -1.06 15.66
N ASP A 68 6.24 -1.41 14.60
CA ASP A 68 5.82 -2.41 13.62
C ASP A 68 5.76 -3.83 14.21
N LYS A 69 6.66 -4.15 15.18
CA LYS A 69 6.72 -5.47 15.82
C LYS A 69 5.78 -5.64 17.00
N GLU A 70 5.66 -4.62 17.82
CA GLU A 70 4.99 -4.67 19.13
C GLU A 70 3.70 -3.85 19.18
N GLY A 71 3.39 -3.13 18.11
CA GLY A 71 2.30 -2.16 18.05
C GLY A 71 2.62 -0.86 18.79
N MET A 72 1.73 0.11 18.69
CA MET A 72 1.87 1.41 19.39
C MET A 72 1.84 1.27 20.90
N GLU A 73 1.23 0.20 21.42
CA GLU A 73 1.16 -0.11 22.85
C GLU A 73 2.51 -0.55 23.44
N GLY A 74 3.42 -1.04 22.60
CA GLY A 74 4.78 -1.41 22.99
C GLY A 74 5.74 -0.22 23.14
N LEU A 75 5.33 0.98 22.77
CA LEU A 75 6.15 2.19 22.85
C LEU A 75 5.97 2.90 24.18
N ASP A 76 7.07 3.41 24.76
CA ASP A 76 6.99 4.29 25.89
C ASP A 76 6.57 5.73 25.50
N GLU A 77 6.25 6.55 26.50
CA GLU A 77 5.78 7.93 26.27
C GLU A 77 6.81 8.77 25.51
N THR A 78 8.10 8.57 25.74
CA THR A 78 9.18 9.29 25.09
C THR A 78 9.30 8.89 23.61
N GLU A 79 9.16 7.60 23.33
CA GLU A 79 9.15 7.04 21.97
C GLU A 79 7.93 7.54 21.17
N LEU A 80 6.77 7.57 21.80
CA LEU A 80 5.53 8.12 21.22
C LEU A 80 5.66 9.61 20.87
N LEU A 81 6.21 10.41 21.80
CA LEU A 81 6.46 11.84 21.56
C LEU A 81 7.43 12.06 20.38
N ARG A 82 8.48 11.25 20.28
CA ARG A 82 9.44 11.31 19.15
C ARG A 82 8.79 10.95 17.84
N LEU A 83 7.90 9.94 17.79
CA LEU A 83 7.13 9.62 16.60
C LEU A 83 6.20 10.76 16.19
N LEU A 84 5.53 11.39 17.15
CA LEU A 84 4.66 12.55 16.90
C LEU A 84 5.47 13.76 16.37
N ASP A 85 6.63 14.04 16.94
CA ASP A 85 7.50 15.13 16.48
C ASP A 85 8.05 14.82 15.08
N PHE A 86 8.40 13.57 14.81
CA PHE A 86 8.76 13.11 13.47
C PHE A 86 7.61 13.32 12.48
N ALA A 87 6.40 12.88 12.82
CA ALA A 87 5.24 13.05 11.96
C ALA A 87 4.94 14.53 11.67
N LYS A 88 5.10 15.41 12.65
CA LYS A 88 4.98 16.86 12.50
C LYS A 88 6.09 17.47 11.65
N SER A 89 7.27 16.86 11.61
CA SER A 89 8.43 17.33 10.85
C SER A 89 8.31 17.04 9.35
N ILE A 90 7.44 16.10 8.95
CA ILE A 90 7.22 15.79 7.54
C ILE A 90 6.49 16.95 6.89
N ARG A 91 7.08 17.47 5.83
CA ARG A 91 6.47 18.60 5.09
C ARG A 91 5.11 18.19 4.51
N PRO A 92 4.12 19.07 4.55
CA PRO A 92 2.79 18.81 3.96
C PRO A 92 2.88 18.38 2.49
N GLU A 93 3.81 18.96 1.73
CA GLU A 93 4.03 18.62 0.32
C GLU A 93 4.53 17.19 0.14
N THR A 94 5.40 16.72 1.04
CA THR A 94 5.90 15.32 1.04
C THR A 94 4.78 14.36 1.36
N MET A 95 3.94 14.66 2.33
CA MET A 95 2.74 13.86 2.65
C MET A 95 1.75 13.81 1.49
N ALA A 96 1.52 14.94 0.82
CA ALA A 96 0.66 15.01 -0.35
C ALA A 96 1.18 14.12 -1.49
N ARG A 97 2.51 14.13 -1.75
CA ARG A 97 3.15 13.29 -2.77
C ARG A 97 3.03 11.81 -2.44
N ILE A 98 3.26 11.42 -1.18
CA ILE A 98 3.09 10.03 -0.73
C ILE A 98 1.64 9.58 -0.96
N SER A 99 0.67 10.40 -0.57
CA SER A 99 -0.75 10.10 -0.78
C SER A 99 -1.10 9.97 -2.26
N GLU A 100 -0.59 10.87 -3.10
CA GLU A 100 -0.79 10.82 -4.55
C GLU A 100 -0.19 9.56 -5.18
N ASP A 101 1.00 9.15 -4.75
CA ASP A 101 1.62 7.91 -5.24
C ASP A 101 0.88 6.66 -4.78
N GLN A 102 0.37 6.66 -3.54
CA GLN A 102 -0.53 5.60 -3.07
C GLN A 102 -1.81 5.53 -3.90
N ASP A 103 -2.44 6.67 -4.19
CA ASP A 103 -3.64 6.73 -5.04
C ASP A 103 -3.38 6.16 -6.44
N LYS A 104 -2.25 6.49 -7.06
CA LYS A 104 -1.83 5.94 -8.35
C LYS A 104 -1.68 4.42 -8.29
N ILE A 105 -1.09 3.89 -7.21
CA ILE A 105 -0.95 2.44 -7.01
C ILE A 105 -2.32 1.79 -6.90
N LEU A 106 -3.21 2.29 -6.05
CA LEU A 106 -4.54 1.73 -5.87
C LEU A 106 -5.31 1.70 -7.19
N CYS A 107 -5.34 2.82 -7.93
CA CYS A 107 -6.00 2.90 -9.24
C CYS A 107 -5.44 1.91 -10.26
N LYS A 108 -4.16 1.54 -10.13
CA LYS A 108 -3.50 0.61 -11.05
C LYS A 108 -3.74 -0.86 -10.69
N VAL A 109 -3.81 -1.18 -9.39
CA VAL A 109 -3.86 -2.57 -8.94
C VAL A 109 -5.26 -3.11 -8.73
N ILE A 110 -6.21 -2.31 -8.25
CA ILE A 110 -7.58 -2.74 -7.96
C ILE A 110 -8.33 -3.04 -9.26
N LYS A 111 -9.06 -4.17 -9.30
CA LYS A 111 -9.78 -4.64 -10.49
C LYS A 111 -11.24 -4.86 -10.24
N ARG A 112 -11.60 -5.52 -9.16
CA ARG A 112 -12.98 -5.88 -8.85
C ARG A 112 -13.22 -5.95 -7.37
N ALA A 113 -14.48 -5.87 -6.98
CA ALA A 113 -14.92 -5.94 -5.60
C ALA A 113 -16.07 -6.94 -5.44
N SER A 114 -16.24 -7.45 -4.23
CA SER A 114 -17.33 -8.35 -3.86
C SER A 114 -17.78 -8.10 -2.43
N GLN A 115 -19.08 -8.13 -2.16
CA GLN A 115 -19.63 -8.07 -0.81
C GLN A 115 -19.78 -9.44 -0.15
N ASP A 116 -19.97 -10.48 -0.96
CA ASP A 116 -20.27 -11.85 -0.52
C ASP A 116 -19.14 -12.84 -0.78
N GLY A 117 -18.06 -12.40 -1.45
CA GLY A 117 -16.95 -13.25 -1.87
C GLY A 117 -17.27 -14.19 -3.05
N VAL A 118 -18.49 -14.13 -3.56
CA VAL A 118 -18.97 -15.00 -4.66
C VAL A 118 -19.25 -14.19 -5.92
N THR A 119 -19.98 -13.09 -5.77
CA THR A 119 -20.35 -12.20 -6.87
C THR A 119 -19.34 -11.06 -6.99
N TRP A 120 -18.60 -11.04 -8.10
CA TRP A 120 -17.55 -10.06 -8.31
C TRP A 120 -17.94 -9.04 -9.38
N GLU A 121 -17.83 -7.78 -9.05
CA GLU A 121 -18.08 -6.65 -9.94
C GLU A 121 -16.78 -5.92 -10.28
N ASN A 122 -16.59 -5.64 -11.56
CA ASN A 122 -15.47 -4.81 -11.98
C ASN A 122 -15.66 -3.40 -11.47
N ILE A 123 -14.64 -2.83 -10.85
CA ILE A 123 -14.64 -1.46 -10.37
C ILE A 123 -13.50 -0.67 -11.01
N THR A 124 -13.73 0.61 -11.17
CA THR A 124 -12.72 1.57 -11.61
C THR A 124 -12.53 2.61 -10.52
N LEU A 125 -11.28 2.95 -10.19
CA LEU A 125 -11.01 4.02 -9.26
C LEU A 125 -10.74 5.33 -10.00
N CYS A 126 -11.26 6.42 -9.46
CA CYS A 126 -10.99 7.78 -9.92
C CYS A 126 -10.28 8.60 -8.84
N HIS A 127 -9.53 9.61 -9.24
CA HIS A 127 -8.76 10.46 -8.35
C HIS A 127 -9.57 11.60 -7.74
N ALA A 128 -10.64 12.04 -8.41
CA ALA A 128 -11.46 13.14 -7.95
C ALA A 128 -12.85 12.64 -7.54
N MET A 129 -13.37 13.13 -6.41
CA MET A 129 -14.66 12.74 -5.88
C MET A 129 -15.81 13.05 -6.86
N GLU A 130 -15.69 14.11 -7.63
CA GLU A 130 -16.68 14.54 -8.63
C GLU A 130 -16.81 13.57 -9.81
N GLN A 131 -15.80 12.70 -9.99
CA GLN A 131 -15.80 11.66 -11.03
C GLN A 131 -16.45 10.36 -10.57
N MET A 132 -16.80 10.26 -9.28
CA MET A 132 -17.44 9.08 -8.73
C MET A 132 -18.80 8.85 -9.37
N ASN A 133 -19.08 7.63 -9.79
CA ASN A 133 -20.33 7.21 -10.39
C ASN A 133 -20.66 5.78 -9.98
N ALA A 134 -21.50 5.63 -8.97
CA ALA A 134 -21.86 4.32 -8.43
C ALA A 134 -22.59 3.42 -9.45
N ASP A 135 -23.40 3.99 -10.36
CA ASP A 135 -24.11 3.23 -11.39
C ASP A 135 -23.17 2.63 -12.45
N GLN A 136 -21.97 3.18 -12.56
CA GLN A 136 -20.91 2.69 -13.46
C GLN A 136 -19.79 1.98 -12.73
N ASN A 137 -19.94 1.69 -11.43
CA ASN A 137 -18.90 1.10 -10.56
C ASN A 137 -17.59 1.92 -10.56
N VAL A 138 -17.70 3.26 -10.64
CA VAL A 138 -16.59 4.19 -10.51
C VAL A 138 -16.56 4.72 -9.10
N LEU A 139 -15.53 4.36 -8.34
CA LEU A 139 -15.34 4.79 -6.95
C LEU A 139 -14.20 5.79 -6.84
N TRP A 140 -14.37 6.78 -5.98
CA TRP A 140 -13.29 7.67 -5.63
C TRP A 140 -12.27 6.98 -4.73
N VAL A 141 -10.99 7.05 -5.07
CA VAL A 141 -9.90 6.40 -4.32
C VAL A 141 -9.82 6.88 -2.86
N GLY A 142 -10.28 8.10 -2.58
CA GLY A 142 -10.30 8.68 -1.24
C GLY A 142 -11.28 8.01 -0.25
N VAL A 143 -12.14 7.08 -0.68
CA VAL A 143 -13.01 6.31 0.24
C VAL A 143 -12.24 5.28 1.07
N PHE A 144 -11.06 4.84 0.59
CA PHE A 144 -10.25 3.87 1.31
C PHE A 144 -9.57 4.49 2.52
N THR A 145 -9.68 3.85 3.67
CA THR A 145 -8.96 4.24 4.88
C THR A 145 -7.46 4.07 4.71
N SER A 146 -6.66 4.67 5.57
CA SER A 146 -5.20 4.48 5.57
C SER A 146 -4.82 3.02 5.77
N GLU A 147 -5.56 2.29 6.61
CA GLU A 147 -5.36 0.86 6.85
C GLU A 147 -5.66 0.04 5.60
N ASP A 148 -6.81 0.27 4.95
CA ASP A 148 -7.17 -0.41 3.69
C ASP A 148 -6.13 -0.17 2.61
N ARG A 149 -5.67 1.08 2.46
CA ARG A 149 -4.62 1.47 1.49
C ARG A 149 -3.33 0.70 1.73
N ASN A 150 -2.86 0.68 2.97
CA ASN A 150 -1.63 -0.03 3.34
C ASN A 150 -1.76 -1.54 3.10
N ASN A 151 -2.90 -2.13 3.47
CA ASN A 151 -3.15 -3.55 3.25
C ASN A 151 -3.16 -3.92 1.77
N ILE A 152 -3.82 -3.12 0.92
CA ILE A 152 -3.86 -3.32 -0.53
C ILE A 152 -2.44 -3.19 -1.13
N ILE A 153 -1.71 -2.14 -0.78
CA ILE A 153 -0.36 -1.87 -1.29
C ILE A 153 0.60 -2.99 -0.89
N ASN A 154 0.57 -3.40 0.38
CA ASN A 154 1.40 -4.49 0.89
C ASN A 154 1.13 -5.80 0.15
N LYS A 155 -0.15 -6.14 -0.08
CA LYS A 155 -0.53 -7.33 -0.85
C LYS A 155 -0.07 -7.25 -2.30
N ALA A 156 -0.22 -6.09 -2.94
CA ALA A 156 0.24 -5.87 -4.30
C ALA A 156 1.77 -6.03 -4.46
N MET A 157 2.53 -5.71 -3.41
CA MET A 157 4.00 -5.83 -3.40
C MET A 157 4.49 -7.22 -2.98
N GLN A 158 3.83 -7.88 -2.00
CA GLN A 158 4.24 -9.19 -1.47
C GLN A 158 4.14 -10.33 -2.50
N GLY A 159 3.16 -10.28 -3.38
CA GLY A 159 2.97 -11.33 -4.38
C GLY A 159 4.15 -11.54 -5.31
N GLN A 160 5.05 -10.55 -5.44
CA GLN A 160 6.25 -10.70 -6.24
C GLN A 160 7.31 -11.54 -5.54
N GLN A 161 7.44 -11.42 -4.24
CA GLN A 161 8.38 -12.20 -3.46
C GLN A 161 8.01 -13.69 -3.50
N GLU A 162 6.73 -14.00 -3.33
CA GLU A 162 6.20 -15.37 -3.47
C GLU A 162 6.35 -15.91 -4.90
N ALA A 163 6.15 -15.08 -5.93
CA ALA A 163 6.32 -15.49 -7.32
C ALA A 163 7.78 -15.79 -7.66
N ILE A 164 8.73 -14.99 -7.14
CA ILE A 164 10.18 -15.22 -7.30
C ILE A 164 10.58 -16.51 -6.58
N GLU A 165 10.13 -16.73 -5.34
CA GLU A 165 10.41 -17.94 -4.59
C GLU A 165 9.85 -19.20 -5.27
N ARG A 166 8.65 -19.12 -5.86
CA ARG A 166 8.07 -20.21 -6.64
C ARG A 166 8.91 -20.50 -7.89
N LEU A 167 9.31 -19.47 -8.64
CA LEU A 167 10.16 -19.65 -9.83
C LEU A 167 11.51 -20.27 -9.47
N GLN A 168 12.12 -19.90 -8.34
CA GLN A 168 13.37 -20.49 -7.88
C GLN A 168 13.24 -21.97 -7.51
N ARG A 169 12.08 -22.39 -6.97
CA ARG A 169 11.78 -23.82 -6.69
C ARG A 169 11.60 -24.67 -7.95
N PHE A 170 11.23 -24.06 -9.07
CA PHE A 170 11.11 -24.76 -10.36
C PHE A 170 12.43 -24.86 -11.14
N GLN A 171 13.47 -24.13 -10.73
CA GLN A 171 14.79 -24.18 -11.36
C GLN A 171 15.79 -25.12 -10.63
N GLY A 172 15.40 -25.71 -9.52
CA GLY A 172 16.16 -26.76 -8.79
C GLY A 172 15.54 -28.12 -8.97
#